data_885118df8d86f41b60ee498ebff12f6b
#
_entry.id   885118df8d86f41b60ee498ebff12f6b
#
_cell.length_a   1.000
_cell.length_b   1.000
_cell.length_c   1.000
_cell.angle_alpha   90.00
_cell.angle_beta   90.00
_cell.angle_gamma   90.00
#
_symmetry.space_group_name_H-M   'P 1'
#
loop_
_entity.id
_entity.type
_entity.pdbx_description
1 polymer ?
#
loop_
_entity_poly.entity_id
_entity_poly.type
_entity_poly.pdbx_seq_one_letter_code
_entity_poly.pdbx_strand_id
1 'polypeptide(L)'
;MQFTRTLPKELVHRSAVAEVFLTDTERRGEDEMLLAARFPRRHAFYDDTLGPGDRLDPFLLLEACRQGIFVVAHRHLGVRPGHKFLLREVGFEVPDPAALTRGERHTEAVVATRIERRFRTPAGVRGLRLRFALAIGGRQALLARIDYSWMPPEEWTRLRAGQRGALGLPAVPVALRGPHAEPALVGRRARANTVISPPRAEEDGTHTARLLAETDHPTLYDHWVDHVPGMLELEAFRQLAVRACVSAGTVRTPSPLPVALAARFRRFAEMDLPLECRTAPARPGADIECTLRQPGTLAAEARIRLADADAGPARGLAARTTHRAA
;
A
#
# COMPACT_ATOMS: atom_id res chain seq x y z
N MET A 1 8.22 23.49 -8.45
CA MET A 1 8.54 22.17 -7.85
C MET A 1 10.00 21.84 -8.12
N GLN A 2 10.72 21.37 -7.12
CA GLN A 2 12.15 21.00 -7.21
C GLN A 2 12.32 19.49 -7.13
N PHE A 3 13.33 18.94 -7.84
CA PHE A 3 13.61 17.50 -7.89
C PHE A 3 15.06 17.16 -7.54
N THR A 4 15.81 18.11 -6.99
CA THR A 4 17.27 17.98 -6.80
C THR A 4 17.67 17.35 -5.45
N ARG A 5 16.77 17.37 -4.46
CA ARG A 5 17.00 16.79 -3.13
C ARG A 5 15.69 16.19 -2.58
N THR A 6 15.81 15.20 -1.73
CA THR A 6 14.64 14.64 -1.03
C THR A 6 14.18 15.55 0.12
N LEU A 7 12.92 15.42 0.51
CA LEU A 7 12.46 15.94 1.79
C LEU A 7 13.18 15.20 2.95
N PRO A 8 13.23 15.79 4.15
CA PRO A 8 13.76 15.10 5.33
C PRO A 8 13.05 13.76 5.56
N LYS A 9 13.79 12.70 5.81
CA LYS A 9 13.25 11.34 6.00
C LYS A 9 12.27 11.25 7.18
N GLU A 10 12.48 12.06 8.22
CA GLU A 10 11.63 12.15 9.40
C GLU A 10 10.24 12.71 9.03
N LEU A 11 10.17 13.62 8.05
CA LEU A 11 8.92 14.22 7.59
C LEU A 11 8.03 13.21 6.85
N VAL A 12 8.61 12.19 6.26
CA VAL A 12 7.92 11.15 5.49
C VAL A 12 7.88 9.79 6.21
N HIS A 13 8.27 9.76 7.48
CA HIS A 13 8.33 8.56 8.32
C HIS A 13 9.14 7.43 7.68
N ARG A 14 10.38 7.74 7.27
CA ARG A 14 11.35 6.76 6.76
C ARG A 14 12.64 6.81 7.56
N SER A 15 13.29 5.67 7.74
CA SER A 15 14.62 5.57 8.33
C SER A 15 15.71 5.67 7.27
N ALA A 16 15.52 5.03 6.13
CA ALA A 16 16.45 5.07 5.01
C ALA A 16 16.18 6.26 4.09
N VAL A 17 17.19 7.08 3.81
CA VAL A 17 17.08 8.21 2.85
C VAL A 17 16.76 7.70 1.45
N ALA A 18 17.25 6.50 1.08
CA ALA A 18 16.98 5.88 -0.22
C ALA A 18 15.49 5.54 -0.44
N GLU A 19 14.71 5.42 0.63
CA GLU A 19 13.26 5.16 0.59
C GLU A 19 12.42 6.45 0.58
N VAL A 20 13.05 7.63 0.49
CA VAL A 20 12.35 8.93 0.40
C VAL A 20 12.16 9.30 -1.06
N PHE A 21 10.92 9.32 -1.54
CA PHE A 21 10.61 9.65 -2.93
C PHE A 21 10.14 11.09 -3.12
N LEU A 22 9.65 11.75 -2.07
CA LEU A 22 9.21 13.14 -2.15
C LEU A 22 10.39 14.11 -2.08
N THR A 23 10.36 15.11 -2.96
CA THR A 23 11.45 16.08 -3.13
C THR A 23 11.05 17.51 -2.81
N ASP A 24 9.74 17.84 -2.92
CA ASP A 24 9.24 19.18 -2.68
C ASP A 24 7.76 19.15 -2.29
N THR A 25 7.28 20.24 -1.68
CA THR A 25 5.87 20.43 -1.35
C THR A 25 5.51 21.92 -1.35
N GLU A 26 4.37 22.24 -1.94
CA GLU A 26 3.86 23.61 -2.04
C GLU A 26 2.37 23.62 -1.70
N ARG A 27 1.96 24.55 -0.83
CA ARG A 27 0.55 24.81 -0.55
C ARG A 27 -0.04 25.70 -1.63
N ARG A 28 -1.14 25.28 -2.26
CA ARG A 28 -1.86 26.02 -3.31
C ARG A 28 -3.16 26.66 -2.82
N GLY A 29 -3.69 26.16 -1.71
CA GLY A 29 -4.93 26.63 -1.11
C GLY A 29 -5.10 26.09 0.29
N GLU A 30 -6.29 26.26 0.87
CA GLU A 30 -6.60 25.71 2.19
C GLU A 30 -6.54 24.16 2.19
N ASP A 31 -7.09 23.54 1.14
CA ASP A 31 -7.22 22.10 0.98
C ASP A 31 -6.39 21.54 -0.16
N GLU A 32 -5.56 22.33 -0.82
CA GLU A 32 -4.84 21.96 -2.02
C GLU A 32 -3.34 22.15 -1.87
N MET A 33 -2.59 21.10 -2.22
CA MET A 33 -1.14 21.06 -2.18
C MET A 33 -0.60 20.39 -3.44
N LEU A 34 0.60 20.77 -3.85
CA LEU A 34 1.40 20.03 -4.81
C LEU A 34 2.56 19.38 -4.09
N LEU A 35 2.85 18.13 -4.45
CA LEU A 35 4.05 17.42 -4.04
C LEU A 35 4.86 17.09 -5.29
N ALA A 36 6.18 17.11 -5.19
CA ALA A 36 7.07 16.57 -6.19
C ALA A 36 7.62 15.23 -5.73
N ALA A 37 7.70 14.28 -6.62
CA ALA A 37 8.32 12.99 -6.37
C ALA A 37 9.35 12.67 -7.45
N ARG A 38 10.43 11.99 -7.05
CA ARG A 38 11.45 11.49 -7.97
C ARG A 38 11.72 10.03 -7.68
N PHE A 39 11.52 9.19 -8.69
CA PHE A 39 11.68 7.76 -8.57
C PHE A 39 13.05 7.31 -9.12
N PRO A 40 13.70 6.34 -8.48
CA PRO A 40 14.96 5.80 -8.96
C PRO A 40 14.74 5.07 -10.30
N ARG A 41 15.83 4.91 -11.08
CA ARG A 41 15.77 4.11 -12.32
C ARG A 41 15.42 2.66 -12.05
N ARG A 42 15.84 2.12 -10.92
CA ARG A 42 15.52 0.78 -10.42
C ARG A 42 15.41 0.80 -8.91
N HIS A 43 14.54 -0.04 -8.39
CA HIS A 43 14.32 -0.21 -6.95
C HIS A 43 14.28 -1.70 -6.60
N ALA A 44 15.01 -2.10 -5.55
CA ALA A 44 15.19 -3.51 -5.21
C ALA A 44 13.88 -4.27 -4.91
N PHE A 45 12.86 -3.58 -4.41
CA PHE A 45 11.56 -4.17 -4.09
C PHE A 45 10.53 -3.92 -5.20
N TYR A 46 10.31 -2.68 -5.63
CA TYR A 46 9.24 -2.35 -6.59
C TYR A 46 9.54 -2.83 -8.01
N ASP A 47 10.82 -3.02 -8.38
CA ASP A 47 11.21 -3.53 -9.69
C ASP A 47 11.55 -5.02 -9.70
N ASP A 48 11.35 -5.68 -8.57
CA ASP A 48 11.51 -7.13 -8.45
C ASP A 48 10.28 -7.88 -9.00
N THR A 49 10.07 -7.74 -10.31
CA THR A 49 8.95 -8.37 -11.03
C THR A 49 9.47 -9.25 -12.16
N LEU A 50 8.71 -10.26 -12.58
CA LEU A 50 9.05 -11.15 -13.69
C LEU A 50 8.80 -10.52 -15.07
N GLY A 51 8.21 -9.34 -15.11
CA GLY A 51 7.95 -8.59 -16.35
C GLY A 51 9.25 -7.99 -16.95
N PRO A 52 9.13 -7.32 -18.10
CA PRO A 52 10.27 -6.73 -18.83
C PRO A 52 10.93 -5.58 -18.05
N GLY A 53 10.31 -5.09 -16.97
CA GLY A 53 10.85 -4.02 -16.12
C GLY A 53 10.88 -2.65 -16.80
N ASP A 54 10.11 -2.48 -17.85
CA ASP A 54 9.93 -1.24 -18.62
C ASP A 54 8.90 -0.28 -18.04
N ARG A 55 8.25 -0.68 -16.93
CA ARG A 55 7.19 0.09 -16.27
C ARG A 55 7.47 0.33 -14.80
N LEU A 56 6.97 1.45 -14.30
CA LEU A 56 6.92 1.73 -12.87
C LEU A 56 5.83 0.87 -12.22
N ASP A 57 6.13 0.32 -11.05
CA ASP A 57 5.13 -0.36 -10.23
C ASP A 57 4.15 0.67 -9.64
N PRO A 58 2.82 0.52 -9.81
CA PRO A 58 1.84 1.38 -9.16
C PRO A 58 1.96 1.46 -7.63
N PHE A 59 2.49 0.41 -6.97
CA PHE A 59 2.77 0.44 -5.54
C PHE A 59 3.91 1.40 -5.16
N LEU A 60 4.88 1.63 -6.05
CA LEU A 60 5.89 2.67 -5.86
C LEU A 60 5.25 4.07 -5.89
N LEU A 61 4.32 4.30 -6.81
CA LEU A 61 3.60 5.56 -6.90
C LEU A 61 2.67 5.76 -5.71
N LEU A 62 2.01 4.68 -5.27
CA LEU A 62 1.19 4.69 -4.05
C LEU A 62 2.03 5.01 -2.82
N GLU A 63 3.26 4.49 -2.73
CA GLU A 63 4.17 4.82 -1.62
C GLU A 63 4.51 6.31 -1.59
N ALA A 64 4.76 6.95 -2.73
CA ALA A 64 4.94 8.40 -2.77
C ALA A 64 3.69 9.16 -2.26
N CYS A 65 2.48 8.71 -2.60
CA CYS A 65 1.23 9.25 -2.05
C CYS A 65 1.14 9.02 -0.53
N ARG A 66 1.55 7.82 -0.05
CA ARG A 66 1.59 7.50 1.38
C ARG A 66 2.58 8.40 2.14
N GLN A 67 3.74 8.68 1.58
CA GLN A 67 4.66 9.68 2.14
C GLN A 67 4.02 11.06 2.18
N GLY A 68 3.22 11.40 1.18
CA GLY A 68 2.47 12.64 1.11
C GLY A 68 1.50 12.86 2.28
N ILE A 69 0.89 11.79 2.86
CA ILE A 69 0.00 11.96 4.02
C ILE A 69 0.72 12.55 5.22
N PHE A 70 1.98 12.16 5.46
CA PHE A 70 2.78 12.69 6.56
C PHE A 70 3.19 14.13 6.31
N VAL A 71 3.59 14.46 5.07
CA VAL A 71 3.92 15.84 4.67
C VAL A 71 2.73 16.76 4.89
N VAL A 72 1.52 16.36 4.46
CA VAL A 72 0.30 17.14 4.69
C VAL A 72 0.02 17.30 6.19
N ALA A 73 0.10 16.22 6.96
CA ALA A 73 -0.16 16.28 8.39
C ALA A 73 0.84 17.17 9.13
N HIS A 74 2.14 16.95 8.94
CA HIS A 74 3.18 17.64 9.70
C HIS A 74 3.40 19.08 9.21
N ARG A 75 3.58 19.28 7.90
CA ARG A 75 4.02 20.55 7.34
C ARG A 75 2.87 21.52 7.06
N HIS A 76 1.69 20.98 6.66
CA HIS A 76 0.56 21.84 6.30
C HIS A 76 -0.51 21.98 7.39
N LEU A 77 -0.62 21.01 8.30
CA LEU A 77 -1.58 21.05 9.42
C LEU A 77 -0.93 21.17 10.81
N GLY A 78 0.41 21.16 10.88
CA GLY A 78 1.14 21.35 12.14
C GLY A 78 1.02 20.18 13.13
N VAL A 79 0.70 18.97 12.66
CA VAL A 79 0.73 17.76 13.51
C VAL A 79 2.15 17.55 14.02
N ARG A 80 2.34 17.46 15.33
CA ARG A 80 3.66 17.37 15.94
C ARG A 80 4.40 16.09 15.54
N PRO A 81 5.74 16.12 15.39
CA PRO A 81 6.54 14.90 15.25
C PRO A 81 6.27 13.93 16.40
N GLY A 82 6.46 12.63 16.16
CA GLY A 82 6.22 11.57 17.14
C GLY A 82 4.79 11.03 17.17
N HIS A 83 3.79 11.75 16.61
CA HIS A 83 2.45 11.18 16.45
C HIS A 83 2.50 9.89 15.66
N LYS A 84 1.65 8.95 16.03
CA LYS A 84 1.48 7.66 15.35
C LYS A 84 0.33 7.75 14.36
N PHE A 85 0.51 7.14 13.20
CA PHE A 85 -0.44 7.21 12.10
C PHE A 85 -1.05 5.83 11.84
N LEU A 86 -2.36 5.82 11.53
CA LEU A 86 -3.11 4.63 11.20
C LEU A 86 -3.72 4.80 9.81
N LEU A 87 -3.44 3.87 8.92
CA LEU A 87 -4.18 3.73 7.67
C LEU A 87 -5.55 3.13 7.96
N ARG A 88 -6.58 3.64 7.32
CA ARG A 88 -7.96 3.15 7.42
C ARG A 88 -8.44 2.58 6.10
N GLU A 89 -8.30 3.36 5.05
CA GLU A 89 -8.63 2.96 3.69
C GLU A 89 -7.53 3.46 2.74
N VAL A 90 -7.19 2.63 1.77
CA VAL A 90 -6.23 2.96 0.72
C VAL A 90 -6.79 2.44 -0.59
N GLY A 91 -6.81 3.28 -1.61
CA GLY A 91 -7.18 2.86 -2.94
C GLY A 91 -6.41 3.60 -4.00
N PHE A 92 -6.26 2.98 -5.16
CA PHE A 92 -5.75 3.62 -6.36
C PHE A 92 -6.36 3.04 -7.64
N GLU A 93 -6.27 3.82 -8.70
CA GLU A 93 -6.50 3.42 -10.08
C GLU A 93 -5.35 3.93 -10.95
N VAL A 94 -5.04 3.18 -11.99
CA VAL A 94 -4.10 3.56 -13.06
C VAL A 94 -4.92 3.94 -14.28
N PRO A 95 -5.21 5.25 -14.51
CA PRO A 95 -6.05 5.68 -15.63
C PRO A 95 -5.39 5.45 -16.98
N ASP A 96 -4.07 5.60 -17.01
CA ASP A 96 -3.26 5.48 -18.21
C ASP A 96 -2.01 4.60 -17.94
N PRO A 97 -2.09 3.29 -18.22
CA PRO A 97 -0.95 2.39 -18.04
C PRO A 97 0.29 2.78 -18.85
N ALA A 98 0.11 3.49 -19.98
CA ALA A 98 1.25 3.96 -20.77
C ALA A 98 2.03 5.10 -20.08
N ALA A 99 1.40 5.83 -19.14
CA ALA A 99 2.10 6.82 -18.32
C ALA A 99 3.11 6.20 -17.35
N LEU A 100 3.02 4.89 -17.09
CA LEU A 100 3.96 4.15 -16.24
C LEU A 100 5.23 3.72 -16.99
N THR A 101 5.30 3.91 -18.32
CA THR A 101 6.47 3.51 -19.11
C THR A 101 7.70 4.27 -18.63
N ARG A 102 8.78 3.54 -18.35
CA ARG A 102 10.06 4.11 -17.91
C ARG A 102 10.77 4.78 -19.06
N GLY A 103 11.32 5.95 -18.79
CA GLY A 103 12.29 6.58 -19.66
C GLY A 103 13.72 6.15 -19.32
N GLU A 104 14.68 6.68 -20.06
CA GLU A 104 16.12 6.44 -19.84
C GLU A 104 16.65 7.10 -18.56
N ARG A 105 15.97 8.13 -18.07
CA ARG A 105 16.34 8.93 -16.89
C ARG A 105 15.51 8.54 -15.67
N HIS A 106 15.85 9.15 -14.52
CA HIS A 106 14.98 9.13 -13.34
C HIS A 106 13.61 9.70 -13.68
N THR A 107 12.57 9.10 -13.14
CA THR A 107 11.19 9.57 -13.35
C THR A 107 10.84 10.65 -12.34
N GLU A 108 10.42 11.79 -12.82
CA GLU A 108 9.87 12.89 -12.02
C GLU A 108 8.35 12.90 -12.14
N ALA A 109 7.68 13.11 -11.03
CA ALA A 109 6.23 13.17 -10.97
C ALA A 109 5.76 14.36 -10.15
N VAL A 110 4.63 14.93 -10.54
CA VAL A 110 3.90 15.94 -9.77
C VAL A 110 2.63 15.29 -9.24
N VAL A 111 2.35 15.50 -7.95
CA VAL A 111 1.21 14.94 -7.26
C VAL A 111 0.32 16.07 -6.76
N ALA A 112 -0.79 16.32 -7.47
CA ALA A 112 -1.83 17.20 -6.98
C ALA A 112 -2.58 16.48 -5.84
N THR A 113 -2.60 17.12 -4.66
CA THR A 113 -3.15 16.56 -3.44
C THR A 113 -4.25 17.47 -2.92
N ARG A 114 -5.40 16.86 -2.56
CA ARG A 114 -6.55 17.59 -2.01
C ARG A 114 -7.07 16.91 -0.75
N ILE A 115 -7.39 17.72 0.27
CA ILE A 115 -8.14 17.26 1.44
C ILE A 115 -9.61 17.17 1.05
N GLU A 116 -10.15 15.93 0.97
CA GLU A 116 -11.57 15.70 0.70
C GLU A 116 -12.42 15.69 1.98
N ARG A 117 -11.81 15.28 3.11
CA ARG A 117 -12.51 15.19 4.41
C ARG A 117 -11.53 15.32 5.57
N ARG A 118 -11.99 16.03 6.62
CA ARG A 118 -11.33 16.09 7.93
C ARG A 118 -12.13 15.25 8.93
N PHE A 119 -11.48 14.28 9.56
CA PHE A 119 -12.09 13.51 10.66
C PHE A 119 -11.82 14.24 11.97
N ARG A 120 -12.90 14.67 12.62
CA ARG A 120 -12.84 15.48 13.83
C ARG A 120 -13.21 14.64 15.06
N THR A 121 -12.59 14.99 16.19
CA THR A 121 -12.97 14.58 17.54
C THR A 121 -13.18 15.85 18.37
N PRO A 122 -13.66 15.77 19.63
CA PRO A 122 -13.69 16.93 20.52
C PRO A 122 -12.33 17.63 20.68
N ALA A 123 -11.23 16.90 20.55
CA ALA A 123 -9.86 17.42 20.60
C ALA A 123 -9.36 18.03 19.28
N GLY A 124 -10.22 18.17 18.27
CA GLY A 124 -9.87 18.73 16.96
C GLY A 124 -9.77 17.71 15.84
N VAL A 125 -9.06 18.07 14.77
CA VAL A 125 -8.84 17.17 13.62
C VAL A 125 -7.85 16.09 14.01
N ARG A 126 -8.23 14.82 13.79
CA ARG A 126 -7.44 13.62 14.12
C ARG A 126 -7.25 12.68 12.93
N GLY A 127 -7.63 13.12 11.73
CA GLY A 127 -7.44 12.34 10.52
C GLY A 127 -7.95 13.06 9.29
N LEU A 128 -7.59 12.54 8.13
CA LEU A 128 -7.96 13.08 6.82
C LEU A 128 -8.31 11.98 5.84
N ARG A 129 -9.16 12.35 4.87
CA ARG A 129 -9.22 11.72 3.56
C ARG A 129 -8.49 12.60 2.58
N LEU A 130 -7.46 12.08 1.95
CA LEU A 130 -6.74 12.76 0.88
C LEU A 130 -7.00 12.08 -0.46
N ARG A 131 -7.16 12.89 -1.49
CA ARG A 131 -7.11 12.49 -2.89
C ARG A 131 -5.79 12.95 -3.49
N PHE A 132 -5.17 12.06 -4.26
CA PHE A 132 -3.93 12.29 -4.99
C PHE A 132 -4.16 12.06 -6.48
N ALA A 133 -3.63 12.96 -7.29
CA ALA A 133 -3.57 12.81 -8.74
C ALA A 133 -2.10 12.95 -9.15
N LEU A 134 -1.44 11.82 -9.39
CA LEU A 134 -0.03 11.74 -9.74
C LEU A 134 0.13 11.73 -11.25
N ALA A 135 0.90 12.67 -11.77
CA ALA A 135 1.20 12.79 -13.19
C ALA A 135 2.70 12.65 -13.47
N ILE A 136 3.03 11.94 -14.54
CA ILE A 136 4.39 11.76 -15.08
C ILE A 136 4.39 12.31 -16.50
N GLY A 137 5.30 13.25 -16.80
CA GLY A 137 5.34 13.88 -18.13
C GLY A 137 4.01 14.51 -18.57
N GLY A 138 3.22 15.03 -17.63
CA GLY A 138 1.90 15.61 -17.88
C GLY A 138 0.77 14.58 -18.06
N ARG A 139 1.04 13.26 -18.06
CA ARG A 139 0.05 12.19 -18.18
C ARG A 139 -0.34 11.66 -16.80
N GLN A 140 -1.63 11.41 -16.61
CA GLN A 140 -2.17 10.88 -15.34
C GLN A 140 -1.74 9.41 -15.14
N ALA A 141 -0.78 9.17 -14.26
CA ALA A 141 -0.23 7.85 -14.00
C ALA A 141 -0.97 7.10 -12.88
N LEU A 142 -1.41 7.82 -11.84
CA LEU A 142 -2.12 7.24 -10.70
C LEU A 142 -3.13 8.23 -10.14
N LEU A 143 -4.33 7.75 -9.82
CA LEU A 143 -5.28 8.39 -8.93
C LEU A 143 -5.33 7.59 -7.64
N ALA A 144 -5.08 8.20 -6.48
CA ALA A 144 -5.16 7.51 -5.20
C ALA A 144 -6.05 8.25 -4.21
N ARG A 145 -6.62 7.49 -3.27
CA ARG A 145 -7.36 8.02 -2.12
C ARG A 145 -6.88 7.29 -0.88
N ILE A 146 -6.54 8.04 0.16
CA ILE A 146 -6.05 7.49 1.43
C ILE A 146 -6.81 8.13 2.58
N ASP A 147 -7.45 7.29 3.40
CA ASP A 147 -8.03 7.67 4.69
C ASP A 147 -7.06 7.27 5.79
N TYR A 148 -6.71 8.21 6.63
CA TYR A 148 -5.80 7.97 7.74
C TYR A 148 -6.14 8.82 8.95
N SER A 149 -5.65 8.43 10.10
CA SER A 149 -5.76 9.18 11.34
C SER A 149 -4.44 9.17 12.09
N TRP A 150 -4.32 10.05 13.08
CA TRP A 150 -3.15 10.14 13.95
C TRP A 150 -3.56 10.32 15.39
N MET A 151 -2.67 9.92 16.29
CA MET A 151 -2.81 10.09 17.72
C MET A 151 -1.46 10.35 18.39
N PRO A 152 -1.46 10.98 19.59
CA PRO A 152 -0.26 11.13 20.39
C PRO A 152 0.39 9.79 20.78
N PRO A 153 1.70 9.76 21.02
CA PRO A 153 2.41 8.51 21.39
C PRO A 153 1.85 7.82 22.61
N GLU A 154 1.43 8.58 23.63
CA GLU A 154 0.86 8.03 24.86
C GLU A 154 -0.52 7.39 24.65
N GLU A 155 -1.36 7.94 23.77
CA GLU A 155 -2.63 7.31 23.37
C GLU A 155 -2.37 6.01 22.60
N TRP A 156 -1.38 6.02 21.71
CA TRP A 156 -0.94 4.83 20.98
C TRP A 156 -0.50 3.73 21.92
N THR A 157 0.40 4.03 22.84
CA THR A 157 0.92 3.05 23.81
C THR A 157 -0.20 2.40 24.61
N ARG A 158 -1.15 3.20 25.12
CA ARG A 158 -2.33 2.66 25.84
C ARG A 158 -3.21 1.79 24.95
N LEU A 159 -3.48 2.24 23.73
CA LEU A 159 -4.30 1.49 22.77
C LEU A 159 -3.67 0.13 22.47
N ARG A 160 -2.38 0.10 22.15
CA ARG A 160 -1.67 -1.11 21.78
C ARG A 160 -1.54 -2.08 22.96
N ALA A 161 -1.20 -1.56 24.14
CA ALA A 161 -1.12 -2.38 25.36
C ALA A 161 -2.48 -3.03 25.68
N GLY A 162 -3.59 -2.27 25.59
CA GLY A 162 -4.93 -2.79 25.80
C GLY A 162 -5.33 -3.85 24.78
N GLN A 163 -5.06 -3.63 23.49
CA GLN A 163 -5.40 -4.58 22.43
C GLN A 163 -4.59 -5.88 22.54
N ARG A 164 -3.27 -5.78 22.72
CA ARG A 164 -2.40 -6.96 22.87
C ARG A 164 -2.70 -7.73 24.15
N GLY A 165 -2.94 -7.00 25.27
CA GLY A 165 -3.35 -7.61 26.52
C GLY A 165 -4.67 -8.39 26.43
N ALA A 166 -5.68 -7.84 25.73
CA ALA A 166 -6.96 -8.54 25.47
C ALA A 166 -6.79 -9.83 24.64
N LEU A 167 -5.70 -9.94 23.86
CA LEU A 167 -5.36 -11.14 23.09
C LEU A 167 -4.38 -12.07 23.84
N GLY A 168 -3.98 -11.73 25.07
CA GLY A 168 -2.97 -12.49 25.83
C GLY A 168 -1.57 -12.45 25.22
N LEU A 169 -1.26 -11.44 24.39
CA LEU A 169 0.01 -11.34 23.70
C LEU A 169 1.06 -10.56 24.52
N PRO A 170 2.36 -10.89 24.36
CA PRO A 170 3.43 -10.17 25.03
C PRO A 170 3.53 -8.71 24.57
N ALA A 171 4.08 -7.82 25.39
CA ALA A 171 4.22 -6.40 25.04
C ALA A 171 5.09 -6.16 23.80
N VAL A 172 6.13 -6.98 23.61
CA VAL A 172 7.00 -6.95 22.43
C VAL A 172 6.58 -8.07 21.49
N PRO A 173 6.15 -7.74 20.26
CA PRO A 173 5.73 -8.74 19.30
C PRO A 173 6.93 -9.54 18.75
N VAL A 174 6.66 -10.82 18.46
CA VAL A 174 7.62 -11.71 17.80
C VAL A 174 6.97 -12.23 16.51
N ALA A 175 7.58 -11.91 15.38
CA ALA A 175 7.05 -12.33 14.08
C ALA A 175 7.11 -13.85 13.91
N LEU A 176 5.98 -14.44 13.49
CA LEU A 176 5.93 -15.84 13.11
C LEU A 176 6.69 -16.06 11.81
N ARG A 177 7.61 -17.00 11.82
CA ARG A 177 8.40 -17.40 10.65
C ARG A 177 7.78 -18.60 9.95
N GLY A 178 8.17 -18.82 8.68
CA GLY A 178 7.71 -19.96 7.92
C GLY A 178 8.40 -20.05 6.55
N PRO A 179 8.11 -21.10 5.78
CA PRO A 179 8.59 -21.20 4.41
C PRO A 179 7.90 -20.14 3.54
N HIS A 180 8.69 -19.44 2.72
CA HIS A 180 8.18 -18.50 1.72
C HIS A 180 7.71 -19.26 0.47
N ALA A 181 6.77 -18.67 -0.26
CA ALA A 181 6.42 -19.12 -1.58
C ALA A 181 7.63 -19.06 -2.52
N GLU A 182 7.63 -19.91 -3.54
CA GLU A 182 8.57 -19.78 -4.66
C GLU A 182 8.31 -18.42 -5.34
N PRO A 183 9.33 -17.54 -5.49
CA PRO A 183 9.14 -16.18 -5.98
C PRO A 183 8.40 -16.08 -7.30
N ALA A 184 8.72 -16.95 -8.25
CA ALA A 184 8.09 -16.97 -9.56
C ALA A 184 6.59 -17.23 -9.53
N LEU A 185 6.09 -17.96 -8.53
CA LEU A 185 4.65 -18.26 -8.38
C LEU A 185 3.83 -17.01 -7.97
N VAL A 186 4.49 -16.00 -7.42
CA VAL A 186 3.87 -14.79 -6.86
C VAL A 186 4.34 -13.52 -7.57
N GLY A 187 4.93 -13.66 -8.77
CA GLY A 187 5.35 -12.55 -9.62
C GLY A 187 6.62 -11.85 -9.16
N ARG A 188 7.45 -12.50 -8.31
CA ARG A 188 8.71 -11.97 -7.78
C ARG A 188 9.91 -12.74 -8.33
N ARG A 189 11.11 -12.13 -8.26
CA ARG A 189 12.39 -12.76 -8.60
C ARG A 189 13.16 -13.16 -7.34
N ALA A 190 13.18 -12.28 -6.36
CA ALA A 190 13.94 -12.47 -5.13
C ALA A 190 13.05 -13.02 -4.00
N ARG A 191 13.53 -14.05 -3.31
CA ARG A 191 12.86 -14.62 -2.14
C ARG A 191 12.66 -13.58 -1.03
N ALA A 192 13.59 -12.66 -0.85
CA ALA A 192 13.49 -11.60 0.15
C ALA A 192 12.24 -10.72 -0.03
N ASN A 193 11.72 -10.61 -1.25
CA ASN A 193 10.53 -9.84 -1.58
C ASN A 193 9.24 -10.68 -1.58
N THR A 194 9.32 -11.96 -1.23
CA THR A 194 8.15 -12.84 -1.10
C THR A 194 7.62 -12.78 0.32
N VAL A 195 6.39 -12.30 0.49
CA VAL A 195 5.81 -12.00 1.81
C VAL A 195 4.71 -12.97 2.23
N ILE A 196 4.50 -14.04 1.46
CA ILE A 196 3.52 -15.08 1.79
C ILE A 196 4.15 -16.47 1.79
N SER A 197 3.55 -17.39 2.54
CA SER A 197 3.89 -18.82 2.50
C SER A 197 3.47 -19.44 1.15
N PRO A 198 3.90 -20.68 0.85
CA PRO A 198 3.43 -21.39 -0.34
C PRO A 198 1.90 -21.36 -0.45
N PRO A 199 1.35 -20.79 -1.54
CA PRO A 199 -0.10 -20.70 -1.72
C PRO A 199 -0.74 -22.06 -1.93
N ARG A 200 -1.92 -22.26 -1.36
CA ARG A 200 -2.77 -23.43 -1.58
C ARG A 200 -3.96 -23.00 -2.43
N ALA A 201 -4.28 -23.80 -3.44
CA ALA A 201 -5.48 -23.66 -4.24
C ALA A 201 -6.56 -24.60 -3.68
N GLU A 202 -7.77 -24.07 -3.52
CA GLU A 202 -8.95 -24.85 -3.15
C GLU A 202 -9.73 -25.26 -4.43
N GLU A 203 -10.61 -26.23 -4.32
CA GLU A 203 -11.40 -26.75 -5.45
C GLU A 203 -12.31 -25.67 -6.09
N ASP A 204 -12.77 -24.70 -5.30
CA ASP A 204 -13.60 -23.59 -5.75
C ASP A 204 -12.80 -22.47 -6.47
N GLY A 205 -11.49 -22.64 -6.66
CA GLY A 205 -10.58 -21.66 -7.26
C GLY A 205 -10.10 -20.57 -6.28
N THR A 206 -10.47 -20.63 -5.01
CA THR A 206 -9.92 -19.80 -3.95
C THR A 206 -8.44 -20.12 -3.72
N HIS A 207 -7.65 -19.14 -3.36
CA HIS A 207 -6.27 -19.35 -2.92
C HIS A 207 -6.09 -18.83 -1.49
N THR A 208 -5.31 -19.58 -0.71
CA THR A 208 -4.94 -19.24 0.67
C THR A 208 -3.44 -19.30 0.87
N ALA A 209 -2.90 -18.40 1.71
CA ALA A 209 -1.51 -18.42 2.16
C ALA A 209 -1.40 -17.70 3.50
N ARG A 210 -0.33 -17.92 4.25
CA ARG A 210 -0.02 -17.12 5.43
C ARG A 210 0.82 -15.91 5.03
N LEU A 211 0.49 -14.73 5.56
CA LEU A 211 1.37 -13.57 5.51
C LEU A 211 2.56 -13.82 6.45
N LEU A 212 3.76 -13.54 5.98
CA LEU A 212 5.02 -13.65 6.71
C LEU A 212 5.63 -12.27 6.89
N ALA A 213 5.84 -11.87 8.14
CA ALA A 213 6.37 -10.56 8.50
C ALA A 213 7.89 -10.64 8.74
N GLU A 214 8.67 -10.42 7.68
CA GLU A 214 10.14 -10.32 7.80
C GLU A 214 10.50 -8.90 8.26
N THR A 215 10.79 -8.76 9.55
CA THR A 215 10.99 -7.46 10.22
C THR A 215 12.30 -6.76 9.87
N ASP A 216 13.17 -7.39 9.12
CA ASP A 216 14.41 -6.86 8.56
C ASP A 216 14.29 -6.48 7.07
N HIS A 217 13.10 -6.57 6.49
CA HIS A 217 12.87 -6.18 5.11
C HIS A 217 13.09 -4.68 4.88
N PRO A 218 14.06 -4.25 4.05
CA PRO A 218 14.53 -2.86 3.99
C PRO A 218 13.49 -1.83 3.54
N THR A 219 12.47 -2.25 2.79
CA THR A 219 11.42 -1.35 2.27
C THR A 219 10.13 -1.47 3.07
N LEU A 220 9.67 -2.69 3.38
CA LEU A 220 8.38 -2.93 4.05
C LEU A 220 8.47 -2.72 5.56
N TYR A 221 9.64 -2.98 6.15
CA TYR A 221 9.99 -2.70 7.54
C TYR A 221 11.19 -1.75 7.63
N ASP A 222 11.18 -0.68 6.86
CA ASP A 222 12.24 0.36 6.87
C ASP A 222 12.57 0.89 8.29
N HIS A 223 11.62 0.80 9.21
CA HIS A 223 11.79 1.07 10.63
C HIS A 223 10.93 0.12 11.45
N TRP A 224 11.28 -0.05 12.72
CA TRP A 224 10.55 -0.93 13.62
C TRP A 224 9.11 -0.44 13.87
N VAL A 225 8.15 -1.34 13.75
CA VAL A 225 6.74 -1.16 14.12
C VAL A 225 6.25 -2.39 14.87
N ASP A 226 5.25 -2.22 15.73
CA ASP A 226 4.72 -3.24 16.65
C ASP A 226 3.58 -4.08 16.06
N HIS A 227 3.36 -4.00 14.75
CA HIS A 227 2.31 -4.70 14.02
C HIS A 227 2.72 -4.86 12.56
N VAL A 228 1.94 -5.60 11.78
CA VAL A 228 2.17 -5.74 10.34
C VAL A 228 1.85 -4.41 9.64
N PRO A 229 2.81 -3.82 8.89
CA PRO A 229 2.55 -2.60 8.15
C PRO A 229 1.50 -2.78 7.06
N GLY A 230 0.61 -1.78 6.88
CA GLY A 230 -0.43 -1.85 5.85
C GLY A 230 0.11 -2.09 4.43
N MET A 231 1.30 -1.56 4.09
CA MET A 231 1.93 -1.83 2.78
C MET A 231 2.35 -3.29 2.61
N LEU A 232 2.71 -3.98 3.70
CA LEU A 232 3.00 -5.41 3.67
C LEU A 232 1.71 -6.24 3.48
N GLU A 233 0.60 -5.82 4.11
CA GLU A 233 -0.70 -6.46 3.89
C GLU A 233 -1.15 -6.32 2.43
N LEU A 234 -0.98 -5.12 1.83
CA LEU A 234 -1.29 -4.88 0.43
C LEU A 234 -0.41 -5.73 -0.50
N GLU A 235 0.86 -5.90 -0.16
CA GLU A 235 1.78 -6.76 -0.92
C GLU A 235 1.37 -8.23 -0.84
N ALA A 236 0.94 -8.72 0.33
CA ALA A 236 0.43 -10.08 0.48
C ALA A 236 -0.81 -10.32 -0.40
N PHE A 237 -1.73 -9.35 -0.45
CA PHE A 237 -2.88 -9.40 -1.36
C PHE A 237 -2.46 -9.45 -2.81
N ARG A 238 -1.49 -8.60 -3.23
CA ARG A 238 -0.96 -8.61 -4.59
C ARG A 238 -0.37 -9.96 -4.96
N GLN A 239 0.50 -10.52 -4.14
CA GLN A 239 1.17 -11.79 -4.41
C GLN A 239 0.18 -12.94 -4.55
N LEU A 240 -0.79 -13.03 -3.65
CA LEU A 240 -1.80 -14.08 -3.69
C LEU A 240 -2.75 -13.91 -4.88
N ALA A 241 -3.14 -12.65 -5.22
CA ALA A 241 -3.95 -12.35 -6.40
C ALA A 241 -3.22 -12.67 -7.71
N VAL A 242 -1.91 -12.39 -7.80
CA VAL A 242 -1.08 -12.80 -8.95
C VAL A 242 -1.15 -14.32 -9.12
N ARG A 243 -0.96 -15.07 -8.04
CA ARG A 243 -1.06 -16.53 -8.08
C ARG A 243 -2.44 -16.99 -8.56
N ALA A 244 -3.51 -16.42 -8.04
CA ALA A 244 -4.89 -16.75 -8.44
C ALA A 244 -5.13 -16.47 -9.93
N CYS A 245 -4.72 -15.29 -10.43
CA CYS A 245 -4.87 -14.93 -11.84
C CYS A 245 -4.09 -15.85 -12.78
N VAL A 246 -2.82 -16.14 -12.45
CA VAL A 246 -1.97 -17.03 -13.27
C VAL A 246 -2.53 -18.44 -13.29
N SER A 247 -2.97 -18.96 -12.13
CA SER A 247 -3.58 -20.32 -12.05
C SER A 247 -4.87 -20.42 -12.85
N ALA A 248 -5.70 -19.38 -12.84
CA ALA A 248 -6.97 -19.35 -13.58
C ALA A 248 -6.80 -18.96 -15.06
N GLY A 249 -5.59 -18.65 -15.53
CA GLY A 249 -5.34 -18.20 -16.91
C GLY A 249 -6.00 -16.88 -17.28
N THR A 250 -6.31 -16.03 -16.28
CA THR A 250 -6.99 -14.73 -16.51
C THR A 250 -6.03 -13.62 -16.95
N VAL A 251 -4.73 -13.87 -16.83
CA VAL A 251 -3.62 -13.03 -17.29
C VAL A 251 -2.60 -13.90 -18.03
N ARG A 252 -1.89 -13.31 -19.01
CA ARG A 252 -0.89 -13.99 -19.84
C ARG A 252 0.53 -13.88 -19.28
N THR A 253 0.78 -12.80 -18.50
CA THR A 253 2.09 -12.54 -17.90
C THR A 253 2.18 -13.12 -16.49
N PRO A 254 3.35 -13.65 -16.07
CA PRO A 254 3.56 -14.12 -14.70
C PRO A 254 3.64 -12.98 -13.67
N SER A 255 3.69 -11.73 -14.12
CA SER A 255 3.73 -10.53 -13.25
C SER A 255 2.81 -9.44 -13.82
N PRO A 256 1.49 -9.63 -13.72
CA PRO A 256 0.52 -8.65 -14.20
C PRO A 256 0.60 -7.36 -13.40
N LEU A 257 0.23 -6.25 -14.07
CA LEU A 257 0.21 -4.92 -13.47
C LEU A 257 -1.02 -4.75 -12.58
N PRO A 258 -0.88 -4.31 -11.31
CA PRO A 258 -2.01 -3.91 -10.50
C PRO A 258 -2.55 -2.57 -11.01
N VAL A 259 -3.71 -2.59 -11.68
CA VAL A 259 -4.31 -1.39 -12.30
C VAL A 259 -5.36 -0.72 -11.41
N ALA A 260 -5.86 -1.42 -10.41
CA ALA A 260 -6.74 -0.85 -9.39
C ALA A 260 -6.60 -1.61 -8.07
N LEU A 261 -6.78 -0.90 -6.97
CA LEU A 261 -6.81 -1.45 -5.61
C LEU A 261 -7.76 -0.62 -4.76
N ALA A 262 -8.54 -1.29 -3.91
CA ALA A 262 -9.27 -0.66 -2.81
C ALA A 262 -9.14 -1.58 -1.58
N ALA A 263 -8.54 -1.07 -0.51
CA ALA A 263 -8.29 -1.82 0.71
C ALA A 263 -8.83 -1.08 1.93
N ARG A 264 -9.25 -1.84 2.92
CA ARG A 264 -9.74 -1.36 4.21
C ARG A 264 -9.09 -2.14 5.34
N PHE A 265 -8.46 -1.40 6.27
CA PHE A 265 -7.83 -1.93 7.47
C PHE A 265 -8.83 -1.86 8.62
N ARG A 266 -9.19 -3.01 9.18
CA ARG A 266 -10.23 -3.17 10.20
C ARG A 266 -9.66 -3.24 11.61
N ARG A 267 -8.52 -3.92 11.73
CA ARG A 267 -7.80 -4.18 13.00
C ARG A 267 -6.30 -4.21 12.72
N PHE A 268 -5.51 -4.03 13.76
CA PHE A 268 -4.08 -4.34 13.65
C PHE A 268 -3.88 -5.83 13.38
N ALA A 269 -3.07 -6.12 12.39
CA ALA A 269 -2.58 -7.46 12.16
C ALA A 269 -1.37 -7.70 13.06
N GLU A 270 -1.54 -8.61 14.04
CA GLU A 270 -0.49 -8.94 15.01
C GLU A 270 0.48 -9.95 14.40
N MET A 271 1.78 -9.65 14.41
CA MET A 271 2.78 -10.52 13.76
C MET A 271 3.07 -11.79 14.55
N ASP A 272 2.65 -11.87 15.81
CA ASP A 272 2.72 -13.07 16.67
C ASP A 272 1.52 -14.01 16.51
N LEU A 273 0.54 -13.66 15.69
CA LEU A 273 -0.59 -14.53 15.38
C LEU A 273 -0.54 -15.04 13.93
N PRO A 274 -1.06 -16.23 13.64
CA PRO A 274 -1.24 -16.66 12.26
C PRO A 274 -2.11 -15.68 11.48
N LEU A 275 -1.59 -15.21 10.36
CA LEU A 275 -2.27 -14.27 9.47
C LEU A 275 -2.59 -14.97 8.15
N GLU A 276 -3.84 -15.37 7.97
CA GLU A 276 -4.30 -16.04 6.75
C GLU A 276 -4.77 -15.00 5.73
N CYS A 277 -4.10 -14.99 4.58
CA CYS A 277 -4.52 -14.27 3.39
C CYS A 277 -5.33 -15.19 2.49
N ARG A 278 -6.50 -14.76 2.01
CA ARG A 278 -7.39 -15.51 1.13
C ARG A 278 -7.84 -14.64 -0.04
N THR A 279 -7.92 -15.22 -1.24
CA THR A 279 -8.55 -14.56 -2.41
C THR A 279 -9.81 -15.30 -2.81
N ALA A 280 -10.78 -14.58 -3.36
CA ALA A 280 -11.84 -15.18 -4.15
C ALA A 280 -11.28 -15.74 -5.47
N PRO A 281 -12.02 -16.62 -6.17
CA PRO A 281 -11.65 -17.11 -7.49
C PRO A 281 -11.44 -15.97 -8.50
N ALA A 282 -10.34 -16.00 -9.23
CA ALA A 282 -10.03 -15.00 -10.24
C ALA A 282 -10.91 -15.17 -11.48
N ARG A 283 -11.40 -14.04 -12.03
CA ARG A 283 -12.18 -13.98 -13.27
C ARG A 283 -11.58 -12.93 -14.21
N PRO A 284 -11.62 -13.14 -15.53
CA PRO A 284 -11.06 -12.19 -16.49
C PRO A 284 -11.60 -10.76 -16.30
N GLY A 285 -10.72 -9.78 -16.16
CA GLY A 285 -11.05 -8.35 -16.07
C GLY A 285 -11.80 -7.92 -14.81
N ALA A 286 -12.08 -8.84 -13.86
CA ALA A 286 -12.79 -8.54 -12.63
C ALA A 286 -11.82 -8.18 -11.48
N ASP A 287 -12.37 -7.53 -10.46
CA ASP A 287 -11.67 -7.35 -9.20
C ASP A 287 -11.61 -8.67 -8.44
N ILE A 288 -10.47 -8.96 -7.83
CA ILE A 288 -10.27 -10.10 -6.95
C ILE A 288 -10.47 -9.61 -5.52
N GLU A 289 -11.43 -10.21 -4.82
CA GLU A 289 -11.62 -9.94 -3.41
C GLU A 289 -10.58 -10.69 -2.59
N CYS A 290 -9.94 -9.96 -1.66
CA CYS A 290 -8.92 -10.47 -0.77
C CYS A 290 -9.31 -10.19 0.68
N THR A 291 -8.97 -11.12 1.57
CA THR A 291 -9.12 -10.92 3.02
C THR A 291 -7.86 -11.34 3.75
N LEU A 292 -7.53 -10.64 4.84
CA LEU A 292 -6.50 -11.01 5.79
C LEU A 292 -7.17 -11.24 7.15
N ARG A 293 -7.01 -12.45 7.69
CA ARG A 293 -7.61 -12.86 8.96
C ARG A 293 -6.55 -13.34 9.94
N GLN A 294 -6.77 -13.03 11.18
CA GLN A 294 -6.12 -13.67 12.32
C GLN A 294 -7.20 -14.34 13.18
N PRO A 295 -6.87 -15.21 14.16
CA PRO A 295 -7.89 -15.95 14.92
C PRO A 295 -9.04 -15.08 15.41
N GLY A 296 -10.27 -15.42 14.99
CA GLY A 296 -11.50 -14.72 15.36
C GLY A 296 -11.71 -13.32 14.75
N THR A 297 -10.79 -12.80 13.91
CA THR A 297 -10.85 -11.39 13.47
C THR A 297 -10.47 -11.19 12.01
N LEU A 298 -11.24 -10.35 11.32
CA LEU A 298 -10.88 -9.79 10.02
C LEU A 298 -9.95 -8.59 10.25
N ALA A 299 -8.67 -8.70 9.87
CA ALA A 299 -7.69 -7.63 9.99
C ALA A 299 -7.82 -6.62 8.84
N ALA A 300 -7.84 -7.12 7.61
CA ALA A 300 -7.99 -6.28 6.42
C ALA A 300 -8.76 -7.00 5.30
N GLU A 301 -9.30 -6.20 4.39
CA GLU A 301 -9.93 -6.67 3.15
C GLU A 301 -9.51 -5.78 2.00
N ALA A 302 -9.46 -6.32 0.79
CA ALA A 302 -9.15 -5.57 -0.40
C ALA A 302 -9.88 -6.11 -1.63
N ARG A 303 -9.98 -5.26 -2.66
CA ARG A 303 -10.24 -5.64 -4.04
C ARG A 303 -9.06 -5.19 -4.87
N ILE A 304 -8.51 -6.07 -5.66
CA ILE A 304 -7.39 -5.78 -6.54
C ILE A 304 -7.74 -6.21 -7.96
N ARG A 305 -7.43 -5.37 -8.94
CA ARG A 305 -7.51 -5.71 -10.36
C ARG A 305 -6.11 -5.77 -10.94
N LEU A 306 -5.84 -6.91 -11.57
CA LEU A 306 -4.60 -7.16 -12.28
C LEU A 306 -4.88 -7.19 -13.78
N ALA A 307 -3.98 -6.64 -14.57
CA ALA A 307 -4.07 -6.65 -16.02
C ALA A 307 -2.71 -6.96 -16.65
N ASP A 308 -2.73 -7.54 -17.85
CA ASP A 308 -1.51 -7.60 -18.66
C ASP A 308 -1.07 -6.18 -19.01
N ALA A 309 0.22 -5.94 -19.08
CA ALA A 309 0.80 -4.62 -19.32
C ALA A 309 0.33 -3.96 -20.62
N ASP A 310 -0.08 -4.77 -21.61
CA ASP A 310 -0.57 -4.33 -22.91
C ASP A 310 -2.11 -4.14 -22.97
N ALA A 311 -2.80 -4.40 -21.86
CA ALA A 311 -4.24 -4.13 -21.78
C ALA A 311 -4.49 -2.61 -21.83
N GLY A 312 -5.37 -2.17 -22.71
CA GLY A 312 -5.78 -0.76 -22.84
C GLY A 312 -6.35 -0.20 -21.52
N PRO A 313 -6.71 1.10 -21.47
CA PRO A 313 -7.12 1.78 -20.24
C PRO A 313 -8.29 1.06 -19.56
N ALA A 314 -8.16 0.84 -18.25
CA ALA A 314 -9.21 0.23 -17.45
C ALA A 314 -10.46 1.12 -17.45
N ARG A 315 -11.64 0.58 -17.76
CA ARG A 315 -12.90 1.31 -17.55
C ARG A 315 -13.07 1.55 -16.05
N GLY A 316 -13.22 2.83 -15.66
CA GLY A 316 -13.20 3.32 -14.30
C GLY A 316 -14.10 2.55 -13.33
N LEU A 317 -13.62 2.38 -12.12
CA LEU A 317 -14.40 1.98 -10.95
C LEU A 317 -15.30 3.16 -10.55
N ALA A 318 -16.55 3.17 -11.03
CA ALA A 318 -17.55 4.07 -10.48
C ALA A 318 -17.70 3.76 -9.00
N ALA A 319 -17.44 4.75 -8.15
CA ALA A 319 -17.60 4.66 -6.70
C ALA A 319 -19.07 4.28 -6.38
N ARG A 320 -19.37 3.01 -6.23
CA ARG A 320 -20.61 2.56 -5.60
C ARG A 320 -20.45 2.70 -4.09
N THR A 321 -20.71 3.91 -3.62
CA THR A 321 -20.94 4.18 -2.21
C THR A 321 -22.32 3.61 -1.86
N THR A 322 -22.38 2.37 -1.42
CA THR A 322 -23.58 1.89 -0.74
C THR A 322 -23.56 2.46 0.67
N HIS A 323 -24.22 3.61 0.87
CA HIS A 323 -24.74 3.99 2.18
C HIS A 323 -25.75 2.90 2.60
N ARG A 324 -25.41 2.08 3.57
CA ARG A 324 -26.40 1.53 4.48
C ARG A 324 -26.34 2.37 5.75
N ALA A 325 -27.39 3.15 5.96
CA ALA A 325 -27.73 3.75 7.23
C ALA A 325 -28.12 2.61 8.22
N ALA A 326 -27.56 2.62 9.37
CA ALA A 326 -28.12 2.31 10.69
C ALA A 326 -26.99 2.52 11.73
#